data_1597e92929834ef55cfc5127d34e630f
#
_entry.id   1597e92929834ef55cfc5127d34e630f
#
_cell.length_a   1.000
_cell.length_b   1.000
_cell.length_c   1.000
_cell.angle_alpha   90.00
_cell.angle_beta   90.00
_cell.angle_gamma   90.00
#
_symmetry.space_group_name_H-M   'P 1'
#
loop_
_entity.id
_entity.type
_entity.pdbx_description
1 polymer ?
#
loop_
_entity_poly.entity_id
_entity_poly.type
_entity_poly.pdbx_seq_one_letter_code
_entity_poly.pdbx_strand_id
1 'polypeptide(L)'
;MNAKKMRKTIVAGNWKMNASKDSVESLVTDILSGASDVSAEIIVCAPFPYLSQVEVLIEGSNLMLGAQNLNLNASGAFTGEVSAEMIKDFGANHVIVGHSERRSLYGETSEIVAEKTKAAIDSGLTPILCLGESLDQRESGKTXSVVSEQLNKVIKMVGIEAFNNIIIAYEPVWAIGTGMTATPEQAQAVHKFIRDLLASSSQDIADKTAILYGGSMNASNAVELISCADIDGGLIGGAALKAEDFLQICKAG
;
A
#
# COMPACT_ATOMS: atom_id res chain seq x y z
N MET A 1 -7.70 -6.31 25.42
CA MET A 1 -7.64 -6.95 24.09
C MET A 1 -6.28 -6.66 23.47
N ASN A 2 -5.70 -7.63 22.78
CA ASN A 2 -4.44 -7.40 22.08
C ASN A 2 -4.72 -6.47 20.89
N ALA A 3 -3.99 -5.37 20.76
CA ALA A 3 -4.18 -4.38 19.68
C ALA A 3 -4.12 -5.01 18.28
N LYS A 4 -3.33 -6.06 18.10
CA LYS A 4 -3.24 -6.80 16.83
C LYS A 4 -4.61 -7.35 16.41
N LYS A 5 -5.45 -7.78 17.36
CA LYS A 5 -6.79 -8.32 17.06
C LYS A 5 -7.80 -7.26 16.62
N MET A 6 -7.47 -5.98 16.78
CA MET A 6 -8.37 -4.88 16.40
C MET A 6 -8.15 -4.44 14.95
N ARG A 7 -6.98 -4.76 14.39
CA ARG A 7 -6.65 -4.34 13.01
C ARG A 7 -6.98 -5.46 12.02
N LYS A 8 -7.50 -5.06 10.89
CA LYS A 8 -7.80 -6.00 9.80
C LYS A 8 -6.51 -6.34 9.06
N THR A 9 -6.43 -7.57 8.56
CA THR A 9 -5.39 -7.92 7.60
C THR A 9 -5.79 -7.34 6.25
N ILE A 10 -4.85 -6.65 5.59
CA ILE A 10 -5.07 -6.03 4.27
C ILE A 10 -3.99 -6.53 3.32
N VAL A 11 -4.40 -7.02 2.15
CA VAL A 11 -3.46 -7.44 1.11
C VAL A 11 -3.78 -6.66 -0.15
N ALA A 12 -2.87 -5.77 -0.52
CA ALA A 12 -3.01 -4.90 -1.68
C ALA A 12 -2.05 -5.34 -2.78
N GLY A 13 -2.57 -5.64 -3.94
CA GLY A 13 -1.77 -6.04 -5.10
C GLY A 13 -1.41 -4.84 -5.95
N ASN A 14 -0.14 -4.47 -5.96
CA ASN A 14 0.38 -3.42 -6.84
C ASN A 14 0.81 -4.07 -8.16
N TRP A 15 -0.01 -3.95 -9.18
CA TRP A 15 0.29 -4.55 -10.50
C TRP A 15 1.44 -3.85 -11.22
N LYS A 16 1.80 -2.63 -10.75
CA LYS A 16 2.81 -1.79 -11.40
C LYS A 16 2.42 -1.56 -12.87
N MET A 17 3.39 -1.50 -13.78
CA MET A 17 3.12 -1.25 -15.20
C MET A 17 2.99 -2.60 -15.94
N ASN A 18 2.03 -3.41 -15.50
CA ASN A 18 1.74 -4.73 -16.09
C ASN A 18 0.24 -4.88 -16.24
N ALA A 19 -0.22 -5.10 -17.46
CA ALA A 19 -1.59 -5.53 -17.76
C ALA A 19 -1.82 -5.57 -19.26
N SER A 20 -2.81 -6.35 -19.65
CA SER A 20 -3.50 -6.28 -20.94
C SER A 20 -4.97 -6.57 -20.63
N LYS A 21 -5.87 -6.29 -21.54
CA LYS A 21 -7.29 -6.57 -21.30
C LYS A 21 -7.50 -8.05 -20.94
N ASP A 22 -6.85 -8.94 -21.67
CA ASP A 22 -6.99 -10.39 -21.45
C ASP A 22 -6.41 -10.81 -20.10
N SER A 23 -5.22 -10.29 -19.74
CA SER A 23 -4.61 -10.66 -18.47
C SER A 23 -5.37 -10.09 -17.27
N VAL A 24 -5.96 -8.91 -17.39
CA VAL A 24 -6.81 -8.32 -16.36
C VAL A 24 -8.04 -9.21 -16.12
N GLU A 25 -8.73 -9.58 -17.20
CA GLU A 25 -9.92 -10.43 -17.11
C GLU A 25 -9.60 -11.75 -16.43
N SER A 26 -8.55 -12.43 -16.91
CA SER A 26 -8.14 -13.72 -16.35
C SER A 26 -7.76 -13.59 -14.87
N LEU A 27 -6.87 -12.64 -14.54
CA LEU A 27 -6.36 -12.47 -13.17
C LEU A 27 -7.48 -12.14 -12.18
N VAL A 28 -8.36 -11.18 -12.53
CA VAL A 28 -9.42 -10.77 -11.61
C VAL A 28 -10.44 -11.90 -11.43
N THR A 29 -10.82 -12.59 -12.52
CA THR A 29 -11.74 -13.72 -12.45
C THR A 29 -11.19 -14.83 -11.54
N ASP A 30 -9.90 -15.14 -11.70
CA ASP A 30 -9.25 -16.18 -10.90
C ASP A 30 -9.16 -15.76 -9.41
N ILE A 31 -8.86 -14.48 -9.12
CA ILE A 31 -8.85 -13.98 -7.74
C ILE A 31 -10.26 -14.10 -7.13
N LEU A 32 -11.29 -13.65 -7.86
CA LEU A 32 -12.67 -13.71 -7.38
C LEU A 32 -13.10 -15.15 -7.05
N SER A 33 -12.72 -16.10 -7.91
CA SER A 33 -13.12 -17.50 -7.70
C SER A 33 -12.49 -18.12 -6.45
N GLY A 34 -11.35 -17.59 -5.98
CA GLY A 34 -10.67 -18.10 -4.80
C GLY A 34 -10.79 -17.23 -3.54
N ALA A 35 -11.51 -16.11 -3.63
CA ALA A 35 -11.57 -15.13 -2.53
C ALA A 35 -12.69 -15.36 -1.51
N SER A 36 -13.59 -16.31 -1.76
CA SER A 36 -14.79 -16.53 -0.90
C SER A 36 -14.42 -16.82 0.55
N ASP A 37 -13.32 -17.49 0.78
CA ASP A 37 -12.90 -17.95 2.12
C ASP A 37 -11.77 -17.10 2.71
N VAL A 38 -11.53 -15.90 2.13
CA VAL A 38 -10.48 -15.01 2.59
C VAL A 38 -11.04 -14.01 3.58
N SER A 39 -10.43 -13.92 4.77
CA SER A 39 -10.81 -12.96 5.81
C SER A 39 -10.16 -11.59 5.61
N ALA A 40 -9.03 -11.55 4.91
CA ALA A 40 -8.31 -10.30 4.65
C ALA A 40 -9.09 -9.41 3.69
N GLU A 41 -8.95 -8.10 3.84
CA GLU A 41 -9.40 -7.15 2.83
C GLU A 41 -8.46 -7.22 1.63
N ILE A 42 -9.01 -7.39 0.44
CA ILE A 42 -8.22 -7.54 -0.80
C ILE A 42 -8.40 -6.30 -1.65
N ILE A 43 -7.28 -5.63 -1.97
CA ILE A 43 -7.26 -4.44 -2.84
C ILE A 43 -6.43 -4.78 -4.08
N VAL A 44 -6.95 -4.47 -5.27
CA VAL A 44 -6.16 -4.59 -6.51
C VAL A 44 -5.87 -3.18 -7.03
N CYS A 45 -4.59 -2.84 -7.16
CA CYS A 45 -4.15 -1.52 -7.62
C CYS A 45 -3.68 -1.64 -9.07
N ALA A 46 -4.57 -1.25 -9.99
CA ALA A 46 -4.38 -1.41 -11.43
C ALA A 46 -3.81 -0.14 -12.07
N PRO A 47 -3.08 -0.27 -13.19
CA PRO A 47 -2.74 0.91 -14.00
C PRO A 47 -4.00 1.62 -14.50
N PHE A 48 -3.93 2.93 -14.64
CA PHE A 48 -5.07 3.78 -15.01
C PHE A 48 -5.91 3.24 -16.20
N PRO A 49 -5.30 2.76 -17.31
CA PRO A 49 -6.11 2.31 -18.47
C PRO A 49 -7.03 1.14 -18.19
N TYR A 50 -6.82 0.43 -17.08
CA TYR A 50 -7.59 -0.78 -16.76
C TYR A 50 -8.56 -0.59 -15.58
N LEU A 51 -8.66 0.62 -15.01
CA LEU A 51 -9.55 0.86 -13.86
C LEU A 51 -11.01 0.51 -14.21
N SER A 52 -11.48 0.98 -15.38
CA SER A 52 -12.85 0.71 -15.83
C SER A 52 -13.13 -0.79 -15.97
N GLN A 53 -12.17 -1.54 -16.52
CA GLN A 53 -12.34 -2.98 -16.71
C GLN A 53 -12.41 -3.70 -15.36
N VAL A 54 -11.50 -3.33 -14.42
CA VAL A 54 -11.51 -3.95 -13.09
C VAL A 54 -12.80 -3.61 -12.34
N GLU A 55 -13.24 -2.35 -12.40
CA GLU A 55 -14.50 -1.91 -11.77
C GLU A 55 -15.65 -2.85 -12.14
N VAL A 56 -15.81 -3.10 -13.45
CA VAL A 56 -16.90 -3.96 -13.96
C VAL A 56 -16.73 -5.40 -13.46
N LEU A 57 -15.51 -5.91 -13.49
CA LEU A 57 -15.23 -7.31 -13.11
C LEU A 57 -15.49 -7.57 -11.62
N ILE A 58 -15.22 -6.60 -10.75
CA ILE A 58 -15.36 -6.81 -9.30
C ILE A 58 -16.73 -6.40 -8.76
N GLU A 59 -17.65 -5.93 -9.62
CA GLU A 59 -18.97 -5.47 -9.18
C GLU A 59 -19.69 -6.56 -8.36
N GLY A 60 -20.19 -6.17 -7.19
CA GLY A 60 -20.90 -7.10 -6.29
C GLY A 60 -19.99 -8.01 -5.48
N SER A 61 -18.67 -7.89 -5.59
CA SER A 61 -17.74 -8.70 -4.82
C SER A 61 -17.16 -7.92 -3.63
N ASN A 62 -16.32 -8.56 -2.84
CA ASN A 62 -15.60 -7.95 -1.72
C ASN A 62 -14.22 -7.40 -2.12
N LEU A 63 -13.84 -7.53 -3.39
CA LEU A 63 -12.58 -6.94 -3.85
C LEU A 63 -12.72 -5.42 -3.94
N MET A 64 -11.64 -4.73 -3.58
CA MET A 64 -11.59 -3.26 -3.65
C MET A 64 -10.59 -2.85 -4.73
N LEU A 65 -10.88 -1.72 -5.36
CA LEU A 65 -10.06 -1.18 -6.45
C LEU A 65 -9.22 0.00 -5.94
N GLY A 66 -7.96 0.01 -6.35
CA GLY A 66 -7.06 1.12 -6.10
C GLY A 66 -6.35 1.56 -7.35
N ALA A 67 -5.86 2.79 -7.33
CA ALA A 67 -4.97 3.33 -8.36
C ALA A 67 -3.52 3.34 -7.84
N GLN A 68 -2.57 3.59 -8.74
CA GLN A 68 -1.14 3.52 -8.42
C GLN A 68 -0.50 4.89 -8.21
N ASN A 69 -1.26 5.96 -8.42
CA ASN A 69 -0.79 7.34 -8.32
C ASN A 69 -1.99 8.28 -8.49
N LEU A 70 -1.80 9.56 -8.20
CA LEU A 70 -2.76 10.62 -8.53
C LEU A 70 -2.00 11.94 -8.70
N ASN A 71 -2.63 12.88 -9.41
CA ASN A 71 -2.13 14.25 -9.48
C ASN A 71 -2.71 15.08 -8.33
N LEU A 72 -1.98 16.09 -7.91
CA LEU A 72 -2.38 17.03 -6.83
C LEU A 72 -3.60 17.88 -7.21
N ASN A 73 -3.77 18.14 -8.50
CA ASN A 73 -4.76 19.06 -9.00
C ASN A 73 -6.04 18.32 -9.40
N ALA A 74 -7.19 18.91 -9.11
CA ALA A 74 -8.48 18.30 -9.41
C ALA A 74 -8.79 18.30 -10.90
N SER A 75 -8.30 19.32 -11.62
CA SER A 75 -8.50 19.44 -13.08
C SER A 75 -7.57 20.52 -13.62
N GLY A 76 -7.46 20.61 -14.94
CA GLY A 76 -6.73 21.72 -15.56
C GLY A 76 -5.75 21.32 -16.63
N ALA A 77 -4.80 22.21 -16.90
CA ALA A 77 -3.81 22.04 -17.97
C ALA A 77 -2.62 21.15 -17.49
N PHE A 78 -2.91 19.89 -17.26
CA PHE A 78 -1.95 18.90 -16.76
C PHE A 78 -2.00 17.66 -17.67
N THR A 79 -1.62 17.85 -18.93
CA THR A 79 -1.75 16.82 -19.97
C THR A 79 -1.12 15.49 -19.52
N GLY A 80 -1.92 14.42 -19.56
CA GLY A 80 -1.47 13.08 -19.20
C GLY A 80 -1.67 12.69 -17.75
N GLU A 81 -2.04 13.65 -16.89
CA GLU A 81 -2.26 13.39 -15.46
C GLU A 81 -3.67 12.90 -15.16
N VAL A 82 -3.83 12.22 -14.03
CA VAL A 82 -5.11 11.67 -13.59
C VAL A 82 -5.38 12.18 -12.16
N SER A 83 -6.53 12.83 -11.99
CA SER A 83 -6.91 13.41 -10.69
C SER A 83 -7.57 12.36 -9.78
N ALA A 84 -7.69 12.69 -8.49
CA ALA A 84 -8.42 11.87 -7.53
C ALA A 84 -9.87 11.65 -7.96
N GLU A 85 -10.53 12.69 -8.47
CA GLU A 85 -11.93 12.58 -8.90
C GLU A 85 -12.09 11.62 -10.10
N MET A 86 -11.14 11.64 -11.05
CA MET A 86 -11.14 10.68 -12.16
C MET A 86 -11.01 9.25 -11.64
N ILE A 87 -10.13 9.02 -10.66
CA ILE A 87 -9.92 7.69 -10.06
C ILE A 87 -11.22 7.22 -9.39
N LYS A 88 -11.87 8.08 -8.63
CA LYS A 88 -13.15 7.77 -7.95
C LYS A 88 -14.28 7.48 -8.93
N ASP A 89 -14.29 8.16 -10.07
CA ASP A 89 -15.31 7.97 -11.11
C ASP A 89 -15.32 6.53 -11.65
N PHE A 90 -14.20 5.80 -11.48
CA PHE A 90 -14.08 4.38 -11.85
C PHE A 90 -14.20 3.46 -10.63
N GLY A 91 -14.85 3.92 -9.56
CA GLY A 91 -15.13 3.08 -8.41
C GLY A 91 -13.92 2.76 -7.51
N ALA A 92 -12.75 3.34 -7.80
CA ALA A 92 -11.59 3.13 -6.94
C ALA A 92 -11.76 3.90 -5.64
N ASN A 93 -11.42 3.25 -4.53
CA ASN A 93 -11.48 3.87 -3.21
C ASN A 93 -10.11 3.92 -2.52
N HIS A 94 -9.08 3.41 -3.17
CA HIS A 94 -7.70 3.41 -2.65
C HIS A 94 -6.74 3.99 -3.70
N VAL A 95 -5.61 4.52 -3.24
CA VAL A 95 -4.55 4.98 -4.15
C VAL A 95 -3.19 4.83 -3.48
N ILE A 96 -2.23 4.24 -4.19
CA ILE A 96 -0.84 4.17 -3.72
C ILE A 96 -0.22 5.57 -3.87
N VAL A 97 0.44 6.05 -2.82
CA VAL A 97 1.09 7.36 -2.81
C VAL A 97 2.53 7.19 -2.33
N GLY A 98 3.46 7.78 -3.06
CA GLY A 98 4.86 7.81 -2.65
C GLY A 98 5.59 6.48 -2.77
N HIS A 99 5.13 5.58 -3.64
CA HIS A 99 5.82 4.31 -3.89
C HIS A 99 7.30 4.57 -4.21
N SER A 100 8.19 3.71 -3.73
CA SER A 100 9.64 3.88 -3.89
C SER A 100 10.07 4.13 -5.34
N GLU A 101 9.43 3.47 -6.29
CA GLU A 101 9.71 3.70 -7.71
C GLU A 101 9.42 5.14 -8.11
N ARG A 102 8.36 5.75 -7.58
CA ARG A 102 8.03 7.14 -7.91
C ARG A 102 8.99 8.12 -7.26
N ARG A 103 9.44 7.81 -6.04
CA ARG A 103 10.47 8.64 -5.38
C ARG A 103 11.79 8.58 -6.15
N SER A 104 12.22 7.38 -6.56
CA SER A 104 13.56 7.20 -7.18
C SER A 104 13.60 7.54 -8.67
N LEU A 105 12.55 7.21 -9.43
CA LEU A 105 12.54 7.36 -10.89
C LEU A 105 11.92 8.67 -11.35
N TYR A 106 10.97 9.21 -10.59
CA TYR A 106 10.22 10.41 -10.99
C TYR A 106 10.39 11.57 -10.03
N GLY A 107 11.31 11.44 -9.07
CA GLY A 107 11.70 12.55 -8.20
C GLY A 107 10.65 13.01 -7.21
N GLU A 108 9.71 12.13 -6.81
CA GLU A 108 8.72 12.51 -5.80
C GLU A 108 9.40 12.68 -4.44
N THR A 109 9.41 13.90 -3.93
CA THR A 109 9.97 14.22 -2.61
C THR A 109 8.95 13.89 -1.51
N SER A 110 9.40 13.90 -0.26
CA SER A 110 8.49 13.69 0.87
C SER A 110 7.41 14.78 0.93
N GLU A 111 7.71 15.99 0.48
CA GLU A 111 6.73 17.09 0.38
C GLU A 111 5.64 16.75 -0.64
N ILE A 112 6.04 16.35 -1.84
CA ILE A 112 5.11 15.97 -2.92
C ILE A 112 4.22 14.81 -2.43
N VAL A 113 4.82 13.83 -1.76
CA VAL A 113 4.07 12.67 -1.23
C VAL A 113 3.05 13.13 -0.16
N ALA A 114 3.45 14.05 0.72
CA ALA A 114 2.51 14.58 1.72
C ALA A 114 1.35 15.34 1.05
N GLU A 115 1.63 16.13 0.01
CA GLU A 115 0.60 16.84 -0.77
C GLU A 115 -0.34 15.86 -1.47
N LYS A 116 0.20 14.80 -2.08
CA LYS A 116 -0.62 13.75 -2.73
C LYS A 116 -1.48 13.01 -1.71
N THR A 117 -0.93 12.73 -0.52
CA THR A 117 -1.70 12.11 0.57
C THR A 117 -2.88 13.01 0.95
N LYS A 118 -2.61 14.31 1.09
CA LYS A 118 -3.67 15.28 1.40
C LYS A 118 -4.74 15.31 0.29
N ALA A 119 -4.32 15.37 -0.96
CA ALA A 119 -5.26 15.39 -2.09
C ALA A 119 -6.15 14.13 -2.11
N ALA A 120 -5.57 12.97 -1.83
CA ALA A 120 -6.33 11.72 -1.75
C ALA A 120 -7.39 11.79 -0.64
N ILE A 121 -6.99 12.20 0.57
CA ILE A 121 -7.89 12.29 1.73
C ILE A 121 -9.00 13.30 1.47
N ASP A 122 -8.65 14.49 0.97
CA ASP A 122 -9.62 15.57 0.70
C ASP A 122 -10.68 15.13 -0.32
N SER A 123 -10.32 14.19 -1.19
CA SER A 123 -11.23 13.65 -2.21
C SER A 123 -11.98 12.40 -1.73
N GLY A 124 -11.70 11.91 -0.52
CA GLY A 124 -12.36 10.75 0.04
C GLY A 124 -11.75 9.41 -0.39
N LEU A 125 -10.55 9.42 -0.97
CA LEU A 125 -9.79 8.19 -1.22
C LEU A 125 -9.00 7.80 0.03
N THR A 126 -8.73 6.51 0.18
CA THR A 126 -7.84 5.97 1.21
C THR A 126 -6.43 5.84 0.60
N PRO A 127 -5.46 6.67 0.99
CA PRO A 127 -4.11 6.48 0.48
C PRO A 127 -3.42 5.27 1.12
N ILE A 128 -2.67 4.53 0.30
CA ILE A 128 -1.68 3.56 0.76
C ILE A 128 -0.34 4.31 0.70
N LEU A 129 0.04 4.86 1.83
CA LEU A 129 1.22 5.73 1.95
C LEU A 129 2.48 4.89 2.07
N CYS A 130 3.34 4.97 1.08
CA CYS A 130 4.59 4.22 1.03
C CYS A 130 5.75 5.02 1.63
N LEU A 131 6.49 4.36 2.52
CA LEU A 131 7.72 4.90 3.08
C LEU A 131 8.76 3.80 3.24
N GLY A 132 10.01 4.21 3.20
CA GLY A 132 11.09 3.25 3.38
C GLY A 132 12.45 3.81 2.95
N GLU A 133 13.48 3.08 3.31
CA GLU A 133 14.87 3.48 3.10
C GLU A 133 15.53 2.68 1.99
N SER A 134 16.51 3.31 1.36
CA SER A 134 17.38 2.65 0.37
C SER A 134 18.42 1.78 1.08
N LEU A 135 19.14 0.96 0.30
CA LEU A 135 20.24 0.14 0.84
C LEU A 135 21.33 1.02 1.48
N ASP A 136 21.74 2.08 0.80
CA ASP A 136 22.78 2.99 1.33
C ASP A 136 22.34 3.60 2.66
N GLN A 137 21.08 3.99 2.76
CA GLN A 137 20.53 4.55 4.00
C GLN A 137 20.50 3.52 5.12
N ARG A 138 20.16 2.29 4.79
CA ARG A 138 20.15 1.20 5.78
C ARG A 138 21.56 0.88 6.27
N GLU A 139 22.51 0.72 5.35
CA GLU A 139 23.90 0.42 5.69
C GLU A 139 24.56 1.53 6.50
N SER A 140 24.09 2.77 6.28
CA SER A 140 24.56 3.96 7.04
C SER A 140 23.80 4.11 8.38
N GLY A 141 22.96 3.17 8.76
CA GLY A 141 22.20 3.23 10.02
C GLY A 141 21.11 4.30 10.04
N LYS A 142 20.62 4.73 8.87
CA LYS A 142 19.69 5.87 8.76
C LYS A 142 18.21 5.44 8.65
N THR A 143 17.94 4.17 8.75
CA THR A 143 16.54 3.69 8.61
C THR A 143 15.54 4.49 9.44
N UNK A 144 15.69 4.66 10.50
CA UNK A 144 14.92 5.28 11.29
C UNK A 144 14.72 6.62 11.01
N SER A 145 15.78 7.39 10.85
CA SER A 145 15.66 8.83 10.52
C SER A 145 14.92 9.08 9.21
N VAL A 146 15.16 8.25 8.20
CA VAL A 146 14.48 8.36 6.90
C VAL A 146 12.98 8.11 7.06
N VAL A 147 12.61 7.01 7.70
CA VAL A 147 11.19 6.65 7.90
C VAL A 147 10.49 7.74 8.74
N SER A 148 11.16 8.23 9.78
CA SER A 148 10.62 9.30 10.62
C SER A 148 10.39 10.58 9.82
N GLU A 149 11.38 10.97 8.99
CA GLU A 149 11.27 12.18 8.17
C GLU A 149 10.08 12.07 7.21
N GLN A 150 9.98 10.95 6.50
CA GLN A 150 8.91 10.71 5.53
C GLN A 150 7.54 10.74 6.20
N LEU A 151 7.38 10.04 7.33
CA LEU A 151 6.10 9.97 8.03
C LEU A 151 5.71 11.32 8.65
N ASN A 152 6.67 11.99 9.29
CA ASN A 152 6.39 13.28 9.94
C ASN A 152 5.99 14.37 8.95
N LYS A 153 6.49 14.34 7.70
CA LYS A 153 6.04 15.27 6.66
C LYS A 153 4.54 15.11 6.41
N VAL A 154 4.06 13.85 6.35
CA VAL A 154 2.64 13.59 6.13
C VAL A 154 1.84 14.01 7.37
N ILE A 155 2.26 13.60 8.59
CA ILE A 155 1.55 13.98 9.83
C ILE A 155 1.43 15.50 9.92
N LYS A 156 2.49 16.24 9.61
CA LYS A 156 2.48 17.70 9.64
C LYS A 156 1.49 18.29 8.63
N MET A 157 1.35 17.65 7.46
CA MET A 157 0.47 18.14 6.39
C MET A 157 -0.99 17.87 6.66
N VAL A 158 -1.33 16.65 7.13
CA VAL A 158 -2.74 16.20 7.21
C VAL A 158 -3.25 16.06 8.65
N GLY A 159 -2.37 16.08 9.64
CA GLY A 159 -2.74 15.84 11.04
C GLY A 159 -2.82 14.35 11.37
N ILE A 160 -2.65 14.01 12.64
CA ILE A 160 -2.62 12.61 13.09
C ILE A 160 -3.99 11.93 12.90
N GLU A 161 -5.09 12.67 13.05
CA GLU A 161 -6.45 12.11 12.94
C GLU A 161 -6.75 11.59 11.54
N ALA A 162 -6.06 12.09 10.51
CA ALA A 162 -6.22 11.61 9.13
C ALA A 162 -5.81 10.13 8.99
N PHE A 163 -4.96 9.64 9.91
CA PHE A 163 -4.49 8.26 9.85
C PHE A 163 -5.58 7.23 10.19
N ASN A 164 -6.77 7.66 10.61
CA ASN A 164 -7.95 6.79 10.61
C ASN A 164 -8.30 6.28 9.21
N ASN A 165 -7.88 7.01 8.16
CA ASN A 165 -8.19 6.70 6.77
C ASN A 165 -6.93 6.57 5.90
N ILE A 166 -5.79 6.26 6.50
CA ILE A 166 -4.52 6.03 5.78
C ILE A 166 -4.04 4.62 6.11
N ILE A 167 -3.64 3.90 5.08
CA ILE A 167 -2.91 2.64 5.22
C ILE A 167 -1.44 2.98 4.98
N ILE A 168 -0.53 2.50 5.82
CA ILE A 168 0.90 2.70 5.62
C ILE A 168 1.49 1.43 4.98
N ALA A 169 2.42 1.60 4.06
CA ALA A 169 3.19 0.48 3.50
C ALA A 169 4.68 0.77 3.72
N TYR A 170 5.34 -0.07 4.51
CA TYR A 170 6.79 0.03 4.70
C TYR A 170 7.49 -0.73 3.59
N GLU A 171 8.31 -0.02 2.83
CA GLU A 171 9.08 -0.58 1.72
C GLU A 171 10.57 -0.57 2.08
N PRO A 172 11.15 -1.73 2.49
CA PRO A 172 12.62 -1.84 2.49
C PRO A 172 13.06 -1.86 1.02
N VAL A 173 13.43 -0.68 0.47
CA VAL A 173 13.66 -0.52 -0.97
C VAL A 173 14.74 -1.51 -1.47
N TRP A 174 15.71 -1.81 -0.61
CA TRP A 174 16.78 -2.78 -0.87
C TRP A 174 16.26 -4.21 -1.04
N ALA A 175 15.01 -4.49 -0.64
CA ALA A 175 14.38 -5.81 -0.71
C ALA A 175 13.19 -5.83 -1.68
N ILE A 176 13.15 -4.91 -2.66
CA ILE A 176 12.10 -4.86 -3.67
C ILE A 176 12.71 -5.25 -5.02
N GLY A 177 12.36 -6.43 -5.53
CA GLY A 177 12.80 -6.87 -6.85
C GLY A 177 14.29 -7.16 -6.98
N THR A 178 15.02 -7.22 -5.87
CA THR A 178 16.48 -7.43 -5.85
C THR A 178 16.88 -8.88 -5.60
N GLY A 179 15.91 -9.71 -5.20
CA GLY A 179 16.20 -11.07 -4.73
C GLY A 179 16.55 -11.12 -3.25
N MET A 180 16.77 -9.97 -2.61
CA MET A 180 16.97 -9.89 -1.15
C MET A 180 15.61 -9.81 -0.46
N THR A 181 15.54 -10.33 0.77
CA THR A 181 14.34 -10.25 1.60
C THR A 181 14.75 -9.78 3.00
N ALA A 182 13.90 -8.96 3.61
CA ALA A 182 14.06 -8.67 5.03
C ALA A 182 13.62 -9.89 5.84
N THR A 183 14.31 -10.15 6.94
CA THR A 183 13.80 -11.19 7.86
C THR A 183 12.55 -10.66 8.56
N PRO A 184 11.68 -11.54 9.09
CA PRO A 184 10.52 -11.08 9.85
C PRO A 184 10.89 -10.15 11.01
N GLU A 185 12.02 -10.42 11.69
CA GLU A 185 12.49 -9.57 12.80
C GLU A 185 12.91 -8.19 12.31
N GLN A 186 13.58 -8.12 11.16
CA GLN A 186 13.98 -6.83 10.56
C GLN A 186 12.74 -6.02 10.17
N ALA A 187 11.77 -6.68 9.51
CA ALA A 187 10.52 -6.02 9.12
C ALA A 187 9.73 -5.57 10.36
N GLN A 188 9.55 -6.47 11.34
CA GLN A 188 8.83 -6.19 12.58
C GLN A 188 9.44 -4.99 13.31
N ALA A 189 10.77 -4.90 13.36
CA ALA A 189 11.43 -3.81 14.08
C ALA A 189 11.06 -2.43 13.47
N VAL A 190 11.02 -2.32 12.14
CA VAL A 190 10.67 -1.06 11.49
C VAL A 190 9.17 -0.79 11.58
N HIS A 191 8.32 -1.82 11.42
CA HIS A 191 6.87 -1.68 11.59
C HIS A 191 6.54 -1.18 13.01
N LYS A 192 7.18 -1.76 14.03
CA LYS A 192 7.01 -1.30 15.41
C LYS A 192 7.45 0.16 15.55
N PHE A 193 8.58 0.52 14.96
CA PHE A 193 9.07 1.91 15.02
C PHE A 193 8.04 2.87 14.39
N ILE A 194 7.46 2.52 13.24
CA ILE A 194 6.41 3.34 12.60
C ILE A 194 5.21 3.48 13.55
N ARG A 195 4.78 2.38 14.15
CA ARG A 195 3.64 2.39 15.08
C ARG A 195 3.94 3.25 16.32
N ASP A 196 5.16 3.15 16.86
CA ASP A 196 5.57 3.96 18.01
C ASP A 196 5.59 5.46 17.65
N LEU A 197 5.96 5.82 16.42
CA LEU A 197 5.90 7.22 15.96
C LEU A 197 4.46 7.72 15.95
N LEU A 198 3.51 6.93 15.44
CA LEU A 198 2.09 7.29 15.49
C LEU A 198 1.62 7.41 16.95
N ALA A 199 2.00 6.45 17.79
CA ALA A 199 1.60 6.40 19.20
C ALA A 199 2.10 7.64 19.98
N SER A 200 3.24 8.19 19.59
CA SER A 200 3.75 9.41 20.22
C SER A 200 2.82 10.60 20.03
N SER A 201 1.98 10.56 19.00
CA SER A 201 0.96 11.59 18.74
C SER A 201 -0.44 11.14 19.19
N SER A 202 -0.78 9.87 18.96
CA SER A 202 -2.08 9.31 19.35
C SER A 202 -2.01 7.79 19.44
N GLN A 203 -2.16 7.25 20.64
CA GLN A 203 -2.16 5.80 20.84
C GLN A 203 -3.36 5.15 20.13
N ASP A 204 -4.53 5.79 20.19
CA ASP A 204 -5.74 5.26 19.52
C ASP A 204 -5.54 5.12 18.01
N ILE A 205 -4.93 6.11 17.38
CA ILE A 205 -4.60 6.06 15.95
C ILE A 205 -3.59 4.94 15.69
N ALA A 206 -2.53 4.86 16.49
CA ALA A 206 -1.50 3.84 16.31
C ALA A 206 -2.09 2.42 16.41
N ASP A 207 -3.05 2.22 17.31
CA ASP A 207 -3.67 0.91 17.52
C ASP A 207 -4.58 0.50 16.36
N LYS A 208 -5.07 1.47 15.56
CA LYS A 208 -6.02 1.22 14.47
C LYS A 208 -5.38 1.24 13.08
N THR A 209 -4.30 2.01 12.90
CA THR A 209 -3.68 2.17 11.58
C THR A 209 -3.06 0.86 11.10
N ALA A 210 -3.46 0.41 9.91
CA ALA A 210 -2.85 -0.78 9.29
C ALA A 210 -1.49 -0.42 8.70
N ILE A 211 -0.48 -1.24 8.98
CA ILE A 211 0.88 -1.07 8.44
C ILE A 211 1.24 -2.33 7.67
N LEU A 212 1.36 -2.21 6.36
CA LEU A 212 1.63 -3.31 5.44
C LEU A 212 3.13 -3.44 5.17
N TYR A 213 3.59 -4.66 4.96
CA TYR A 213 4.95 -4.91 4.50
C TYR A 213 4.98 -4.82 2.97
N GLY A 214 5.85 -3.94 2.45
CA GLY A 214 5.97 -3.66 1.02
C GLY A 214 7.24 -4.21 0.37
N GLY A 215 8.02 -5.02 1.08
CA GLY A 215 9.13 -5.75 0.48
C GLY A 215 8.66 -7.03 -0.18
N SER A 216 9.60 -7.90 -0.55
CA SER A 216 9.27 -9.18 -1.18
C SER A 216 8.47 -10.08 -0.24
N MET A 217 7.16 -10.18 -0.50
CA MET A 217 6.26 -11.10 0.18
C MET A 217 5.70 -12.08 -0.85
N ASN A 218 5.69 -13.35 -0.51
CA ASN A 218 5.22 -14.42 -1.38
C ASN A 218 4.54 -15.51 -0.52
N ALA A 219 4.01 -16.54 -1.17
CA ALA A 219 3.28 -17.60 -0.48
C ALA A 219 4.12 -18.29 0.62
N SER A 220 5.44 -18.37 0.45
CA SER A 220 6.27 -19.12 1.40
C SER A 220 6.62 -18.31 2.67
N ASN A 221 6.61 -16.97 2.63
CA ASN A 221 6.98 -16.15 3.78
C ASN A 221 5.82 -15.32 4.36
N ALA A 222 4.66 -15.32 3.70
CA ALA A 222 3.54 -14.46 4.10
C ALA A 222 3.05 -14.78 5.52
N VAL A 223 2.88 -16.06 5.86
CA VAL A 223 2.40 -16.46 7.19
C VAL A 223 3.31 -15.93 8.28
N GLU A 224 4.62 -16.11 8.10
CA GLU A 224 5.61 -15.68 9.09
C GLU A 224 5.61 -14.16 9.26
N LEU A 225 5.60 -13.42 8.15
CA LEU A 225 5.56 -11.96 8.19
C LEU A 225 4.27 -11.43 8.81
N ILE A 226 3.10 -11.93 8.36
CA ILE A 226 1.81 -11.43 8.84
C ILE A 226 1.57 -11.83 10.30
N SER A 227 2.20 -12.89 10.80
CA SER A 227 2.07 -13.27 12.22
C SER A 227 2.78 -12.28 13.15
N CYS A 228 3.67 -11.44 12.63
CA CYS A 228 4.36 -10.42 13.44
C CYS A 228 3.35 -9.41 14.01
N ALA A 229 3.65 -8.91 15.21
CA ALA A 229 2.71 -8.09 15.99
C ALA A 229 2.29 -6.80 15.29
N ASP A 230 3.18 -6.21 14.48
CA ASP A 230 2.93 -4.89 13.88
C ASP A 230 2.84 -4.92 12.35
N ILE A 231 2.80 -6.13 11.76
CA ILE A 231 2.61 -6.29 10.31
C ILE A 231 1.17 -6.72 10.07
N ASP A 232 0.41 -5.87 9.38
CA ASP A 232 -1.04 -6.04 9.22
C ASP A 232 -1.40 -6.52 7.80
N GLY A 233 -0.43 -7.04 7.06
CA GLY A 233 -0.65 -7.53 5.70
C GLY A 233 0.48 -7.11 4.77
N GLY A 234 0.17 -7.00 3.48
CA GLY A 234 1.22 -6.71 2.50
C GLY A 234 0.78 -5.85 1.33
N LEU A 235 1.74 -5.08 0.81
CA LEU A 235 1.62 -4.43 -0.50
C LEU A 235 2.47 -5.28 -1.46
N ILE A 236 1.79 -6.02 -2.34
CA ILE A 236 2.37 -7.14 -3.08
C ILE A 236 2.67 -6.73 -4.53
N GLY A 237 3.91 -6.94 -4.96
CA GLY A 237 4.30 -6.69 -6.36
C GLY A 237 4.09 -7.92 -7.24
N GLY A 238 5.18 -8.55 -7.67
CA GLY A 238 5.15 -9.65 -8.65
C GLY A 238 4.17 -10.78 -8.33
N ALA A 239 4.07 -11.19 -7.07
CA ALA A 239 3.16 -12.27 -6.68
C ALA A 239 1.69 -11.87 -6.87
N ALA A 240 1.37 -10.57 -6.95
CA ALA A 240 -0.01 -10.10 -7.21
C ALA A 240 -0.44 -10.32 -8.66
N LEU A 241 0.48 -10.67 -9.54
CA LEU A 241 0.18 -10.92 -10.96
C LEU A 241 -0.19 -12.39 -11.23
N LYS A 242 -0.17 -13.22 -10.20
CA LYS A 242 -0.57 -14.64 -10.29
C LYS A 242 -1.62 -14.90 -9.21
N ALA A 243 -2.84 -15.22 -9.63
CA ALA A 243 -3.96 -15.36 -8.70
C ALA A 243 -3.67 -16.37 -7.58
N GLU A 244 -3.08 -17.52 -7.91
CA GLU A 244 -2.76 -18.56 -6.92
C GLU A 244 -1.83 -18.02 -5.83
N ASP A 245 -0.72 -17.40 -6.24
CA ASP A 245 0.27 -16.85 -5.30
C ASP A 245 -0.36 -15.75 -4.43
N PHE A 246 -1.10 -14.85 -5.08
CA PHE A 246 -1.75 -13.73 -4.40
C PHE A 246 -2.77 -14.22 -3.36
N LEU A 247 -3.61 -15.18 -3.75
CA LEU A 247 -4.62 -15.75 -2.85
C LEU A 247 -3.98 -16.48 -1.66
N GLN A 248 -2.84 -17.16 -1.86
CA GLN A 248 -2.14 -17.78 -0.74
C GLN A 248 -1.67 -16.72 0.26
N ILE A 249 -1.19 -15.58 -0.23
CA ILE A 249 -0.82 -14.46 0.65
C ILE A 249 -2.07 -13.94 1.39
N CYS A 250 -3.19 -13.76 0.68
CA CYS A 250 -4.44 -13.27 1.28
C CYS A 250 -4.96 -14.20 2.38
N LYS A 251 -4.71 -15.51 2.26
CA LYS A 251 -5.14 -16.52 3.25
C LYS A 251 -4.19 -16.64 4.43
N ALA A 252 -3.06 -15.93 4.42
CA ALA A 252 -2.06 -16.00 5.49
C ALA A 252 -2.43 -15.15 6.73
N GLY A 253 -3.46 -14.29 6.64
CA GLY A 253 -3.87 -13.38 7.71
C GLY A 253 -5.19 -13.72 8.38
#